data_86079102d0c3bc332708f13a1dee94fd
#
_entry.id   86079102d0c3bc332708f13a1dee94fd
#
_cell.length_a   1.000
_cell.length_b   1.000
_cell.length_c   1.000
_cell.angle_alpha   90.00
_cell.angle_beta   90.00
_cell.angle_gamma   90.00
#
_symmetry.space_group_name_H-M   'P 1'
#
loop_
_entity.id
_entity.type
_entity.pdbx_description
1 polymer ?
#
loop_
_entity_poly.entity_id
_entity_poly.type
_entity_poly.pdbx_seq_one_letter_code
_entity_poly.pdbx_strand_id
1 'polypeptide(L)'
;MNQDLALRVMSDIMQWDDDESRKEFRWLKLMARLKYDGYRDFQAGMRFTESLATWLQQFDQEERKDAYRFVKERMVYVGPGEVRRLVEQFFPNTIRQRIVQTVASNLGIKPYTVLTNPDAAAAIKRLSRQTLVLGLSDGARMDIVRHANVGRLSNEQLVLAPQIDTEKWKDLLKNLREDLEDPDALFKIIYLVDDFAGTGTSFLRYKEKDKKWSGKLNRFRTSLFNAISDPEVGNIVAPDWQLCAHHYMATANAKDKMIASENTARKDMKH
;
A
#
# COMPACT_ATOMS: atom_id res chain seq x y z
N MET A 1 3.37 26.90 19.01
CA MET A 1 2.98 27.21 20.42
C MET A 1 3.71 26.27 21.36
N ASN A 2 4.00 26.70 22.60
CA ASN A 2 4.58 25.79 23.61
C ASN A 2 3.54 24.70 23.96
N GLN A 3 3.98 23.44 24.13
CA GLN A 3 3.07 22.32 24.41
C GLN A 3 2.26 22.52 25.71
N ASP A 4 2.87 23.11 26.73
CA ASP A 4 2.17 23.37 28.00
C ASP A 4 1.08 24.44 27.83
N LEU A 5 1.30 25.45 26.98
CA LEU A 5 0.28 26.43 26.63
C LEU A 5 -0.87 25.79 25.84
N ALA A 6 -0.54 24.90 24.87
CA ALA A 6 -1.55 24.18 24.10
C ALA A 6 -2.44 23.29 24.99
N LEU A 7 -1.86 22.67 26.01
CA LEU A 7 -2.60 21.88 26.98
C LEU A 7 -3.53 22.74 27.87
N ARG A 8 -3.09 23.93 28.28
CA ARG A 8 -3.96 24.89 29.03
C ARG A 8 -5.13 25.35 28.17
N VAL A 9 -4.87 25.75 26.93
CA VAL A 9 -5.93 26.10 25.97
C VAL A 9 -6.92 24.96 25.77
N MET A 10 -6.43 23.73 25.71
CA MET A 10 -7.28 22.53 25.63
C MET A 10 -8.15 22.37 26.87
N SER A 11 -7.60 22.58 28.09
CA SER A 11 -8.34 22.53 29.34
C SER A 11 -9.48 23.57 29.37
N ASP A 12 -9.19 24.79 28.92
CA ASP A 12 -10.19 25.87 28.86
C ASP A 12 -11.31 25.55 27.85
N ILE A 13 -10.97 25.05 26.68
CA ILE A 13 -11.93 24.63 25.63
C ILE A 13 -12.84 23.51 26.12
N MET A 14 -12.28 22.55 26.85
CA MET A 14 -12.99 21.37 27.34
C MET A 14 -13.68 21.59 28.67
N GLN A 15 -13.39 22.71 29.37
CA GLN A 15 -13.85 23.00 30.73
C GLN A 15 -13.52 21.88 31.73
N TRP A 16 -12.32 21.33 31.63
CA TRP A 16 -11.84 20.30 32.56
C TRP A 16 -11.51 20.92 33.92
N ASP A 17 -11.85 20.20 34.96
CA ASP A 17 -11.34 20.49 36.31
C ASP A 17 -9.84 20.11 36.43
N ASP A 18 -9.24 20.41 37.56
CA ASP A 18 -7.81 20.17 37.79
C ASP A 18 -7.41 18.70 37.68
N ASP A 19 -8.26 17.78 38.10
CA ASP A 19 -7.97 16.36 38.12
C ASP A 19 -8.15 15.75 36.69
N GLU A 20 -9.19 16.14 35.98
CA GLU A 20 -9.37 15.79 34.56
C GLU A 20 -8.22 16.36 33.73
N SER A 21 -7.85 17.61 33.92
CA SER A 21 -6.73 18.25 33.23
C SER A 21 -5.45 17.51 33.44
N ARG A 22 -5.08 17.15 34.66
CA ARG A 22 -3.84 16.39 34.96
C ARG A 22 -3.84 15.02 34.28
N LYS A 23 -4.97 14.32 34.29
CA LYS A 23 -5.12 13.00 33.66
C LYS A 23 -4.97 13.08 32.14
N GLU A 24 -5.72 13.98 31.50
CA GLU A 24 -5.74 14.13 30.06
C GLU A 24 -4.44 14.72 29.52
N PHE A 25 -3.78 15.63 30.25
CA PHE A 25 -2.46 16.15 29.88
C PHE A 25 -1.40 15.06 29.82
N ARG A 26 -1.40 14.10 30.74
CA ARG A 26 -0.45 12.97 30.70
C ARG A 26 -0.66 12.14 29.44
N TRP A 27 -1.91 11.83 29.13
CA TRP A 27 -2.25 11.06 27.92
C TRP A 27 -1.92 11.82 26.65
N LEU A 28 -2.36 13.06 26.51
CA LEU A 28 -2.09 13.89 25.33
C LEU A 28 -0.59 14.11 25.11
N LYS A 29 0.17 14.40 26.17
CA LYS A 29 1.62 14.56 26.09
C LYS A 29 2.32 13.28 25.59
N LEU A 30 1.91 12.14 26.13
CA LEU A 30 2.46 10.84 25.73
C LEU A 30 2.14 10.52 24.27
N MET A 31 0.86 10.61 23.91
CA MET A 31 0.40 10.25 22.56
C MET A 31 0.89 11.23 21.48
N ALA A 32 0.88 12.53 21.77
CA ALA A 32 1.45 13.52 20.87
C ALA A 32 2.93 13.24 20.61
N ARG A 33 3.72 13.03 21.64
CA ARG A 33 5.15 12.80 21.52
C ARG A 33 5.51 11.48 20.83
N LEU A 34 4.82 10.40 21.19
CA LEU A 34 5.16 9.06 20.69
C LEU A 34 4.58 8.77 19.30
N LYS A 35 3.44 9.38 18.98
CA LYS A 35 2.68 8.98 17.80
C LYS A 35 2.24 10.14 16.91
N TYR A 36 1.53 11.13 17.45
CA TYR A 36 0.83 12.10 16.63
C TYR A 36 1.71 13.20 16.07
N ASP A 37 2.72 13.66 16.81
CA ASP A 37 3.61 14.75 16.38
C ASP A 37 4.63 14.30 15.30
N GLY A 38 4.62 13.02 14.89
CA GLY A 38 5.41 12.54 13.77
C GLY A 38 5.14 13.30 12.46
N TYR A 39 3.98 13.91 12.31
CA TYR A 39 3.65 14.77 11.18
C TYR A 39 4.40 16.11 11.14
N ARG A 40 5.07 16.48 12.20
CA ARG A 40 5.86 17.73 12.24
C ARG A 40 6.90 17.82 11.14
N ASP A 41 7.36 16.69 10.61
CA ASP A 41 8.32 16.62 9.52
C ASP A 41 7.71 17.08 8.19
N PHE A 42 6.38 17.05 8.07
CA PHE A 42 5.64 17.54 6.91
C PHE A 42 5.14 18.98 7.06
N GLN A 43 4.81 19.38 8.30
CA GLN A 43 4.21 20.68 8.59
C GLN A 43 4.96 21.30 9.78
N ALA A 44 6.01 22.04 9.46
CA ALA A 44 6.81 22.69 10.49
C ALA A 44 5.96 23.53 11.43
N GLY A 45 6.02 23.22 12.73
CA GLY A 45 5.31 23.95 13.79
C GLY A 45 3.88 23.51 14.09
N MET A 46 3.24 22.68 13.27
CA MET A 46 1.93 22.12 13.61
C MET A 46 2.08 20.91 14.54
N ARG A 47 1.38 20.96 15.65
CA ARG A 47 1.34 19.88 16.63
C ARG A 47 -0.08 19.35 16.81
N PHE A 48 -0.18 18.06 17.11
CA PHE A 48 -1.47 17.38 17.25
C PHE A 48 -2.38 18.07 18.28
N THR A 49 -1.87 18.44 19.46
CA THR A 49 -2.68 19.05 20.51
C THR A 49 -3.29 20.41 20.08
N GLU A 50 -2.54 21.20 19.31
CA GLU A 50 -3.02 22.48 18.76
C GLU A 50 -4.12 22.26 17.73
N SER A 51 -3.90 21.31 16.82
CA SER A 51 -4.89 20.93 15.79
C SER A 51 -6.15 20.36 16.43
N LEU A 52 -6.01 19.54 17.47
CA LEU A 52 -7.14 18.98 18.20
C LEU A 52 -7.94 20.07 18.93
N ALA A 53 -7.26 21.02 19.56
CA ALA A 53 -7.90 22.16 20.22
C ALA A 53 -8.74 22.99 19.23
N THR A 54 -8.16 23.32 18.07
CA THR A 54 -8.85 24.04 17.01
C THR A 54 -10.04 23.24 16.44
N TRP A 55 -9.87 21.94 16.28
CA TRP A 55 -10.94 21.06 15.79
C TRP A 55 -12.09 20.97 16.78
N LEU A 56 -11.82 20.86 18.08
CA LEU A 56 -12.86 20.83 19.12
C LEU A 56 -13.66 22.12 19.24
N GLN A 57 -13.09 23.26 18.86
CA GLN A 57 -13.82 24.54 18.84
C GLN A 57 -14.93 24.60 17.79
N GLN A 58 -14.95 23.69 16.81
CA GLN A 58 -16.00 23.60 15.80
C GLN A 58 -17.30 23.00 16.35
N PHE A 59 -17.26 22.38 17.53
CA PHE A 59 -18.41 21.76 18.19
C PHE A 59 -18.96 22.66 19.30
N ASP A 60 -20.25 22.54 19.53
CA ASP A 60 -20.86 23.18 20.70
C ASP A 60 -20.29 22.60 22.00
N GLN A 61 -20.33 23.38 23.08
CA GLN A 61 -19.67 23.01 24.34
C GLN A 61 -20.10 21.63 24.86
N GLU A 62 -21.37 21.30 24.71
CA GLU A 62 -21.94 20.01 25.14
C GLU A 62 -21.43 18.85 24.31
N GLU A 63 -21.15 19.07 23.03
CA GLU A 63 -20.68 18.03 22.08
C GLU A 63 -19.18 17.78 22.19
N ARG A 64 -18.38 18.73 22.66
CA ARG A 64 -16.90 18.63 22.70
C ARG A 64 -16.41 17.42 23.47
N LYS A 65 -17.10 17.05 24.54
CA LYS A 65 -16.75 15.88 25.36
C LYS A 65 -16.86 14.58 24.56
N ASP A 66 -17.91 14.44 23.78
CA ASP A 66 -18.11 13.28 22.91
C ASP A 66 -17.14 13.27 21.72
N ALA A 67 -16.90 14.43 21.12
CA ALA A 67 -15.89 14.58 20.05
C ALA A 67 -14.48 14.22 20.56
N TYR A 68 -14.09 14.69 21.73
CA TYR A 68 -12.79 14.33 22.34
C TYR A 68 -12.71 12.84 22.64
N ARG A 69 -13.76 12.25 23.23
CA ARG A 69 -13.83 10.81 23.49
C ARG A 69 -13.71 9.99 22.20
N PHE A 70 -14.35 10.42 21.12
CA PHE A 70 -14.19 9.78 19.80
C PHE A 70 -12.73 9.75 19.36
N VAL A 71 -12.01 10.88 19.44
CA VAL A 71 -10.59 10.93 19.08
C VAL A 71 -9.77 10.01 19.97
N LYS A 72 -10.02 10.02 21.27
CA LYS A 72 -9.25 9.25 22.25
C LYS A 72 -9.45 7.74 22.11
N GLU A 73 -10.69 7.29 21.85
CA GLU A 73 -11.07 5.87 21.92
C GLU A 73 -11.27 5.20 20.56
N ARG A 74 -11.56 5.98 19.52
CA ARG A 74 -11.97 5.44 18.21
C ARG A 74 -11.03 5.78 17.07
N MET A 75 -10.25 6.85 17.18
CA MET A 75 -9.36 7.25 16.13
C MET A 75 -8.21 6.24 15.99
N VAL A 76 -8.09 5.64 14.81
CA VAL A 76 -6.93 4.84 14.43
C VAL A 76 -5.98 5.76 13.66
N TYR A 77 -4.87 6.08 14.28
CA TYR A 77 -3.83 6.90 13.67
C TYR A 77 -2.62 6.02 13.33
N VAL A 78 -2.19 6.06 12.08
CA VAL A 78 -0.99 5.36 11.62
C VAL A 78 0.05 6.40 11.25
N GLY A 79 1.09 6.52 12.06
CA GLY A 79 2.15 7.50 11.88
C GLY A 79 3.11 7.14 10.73
N PRO A 80 3.91 8.12 10.25
CA PRO A 80 4.87 7.90 9.16
C PRO A 80 5.85 6.75 9.42
N GLY A 81 6.31 6.59 10.67
CA GLY A 81 7.19 5.49 11.06
C GLY A 81 6.52 4.12 10.97
N GLU A 82 5.23 4.03 11.32
CA GLU A 82 4.44 2.80 11.19
C GLU A 82 4.21 2.45 9.72
N VAL A 83 3.86 3.45 8.88
CA VAL A 83 3.73 3.26 7.43
C VAL A 83 5.05 2.76 6.84
N ARG A 84 6.17 3.42 7.17
CA ARG A 84 7.49 2.99 6.73
C ARG A 84 7.77 1.53 7.09
N ARG A 85 7.46 1.13 8.32
CA ARG A 85 7.64 -0.26 8.79
C ARG A 85 6.81 -1.24 7.97
N LEU A 86 5.56 -0.91 7.64
CA LEU A 86 4.70 -1.75 6.80
C LEU A 86 5.29 -1.91 5.39
N VAL A 87 5.79 -0.81 4.80
CA VAL A 87 6.44 -0.83 3.49
C VAL A 87 7.72 -1.68 3.50
N GLU A 88 8.57 -1.54 4.52
CA GLU A 88 9.80 -2.33 4.66
C GLU A 88 9.52 -3.83 4.78
N GLN A 89 8.38 -4.21 5.36
CA GLN A 89 7.96 -5.60 5.49
C GLN A 89 7.34 -6.20 4.22
N PHE A 90 7.00 -5.40 3.23
CA PHE A 90 6.34 -5.86 2.02
C PHE A 90 7.15 -6.92 1.26
N PHE A 91 8.43 -6.67 1.00
CA PHE A 91 9.26 -7.64 0.30
C PHE A 91 9.47 -8.93 1.12
N PRO A 92 9.99 -8.90 2.36
CA PRO A 92 10.31 -10.12 3.10
C PRO A 92 9.07 -10.96 3.45
N ASN A 93 7.94 -10.31 3.77
CA ASN A 93 6.76 -11.02 4.26
C ASN A 93 5.73 -11.34 3.18
N THR A 94 5.82 -10.69 2.01
CA THR A 94 4.83 -10.89 0.93
C THR A 94 5.49 -11.40 -0.35
N ILE A 95 6.38 -10.61 -0.96
CA ILE A 95 6.98 -10.97 -2.26
C ILE A 95 7.85 -12.22 -2.13
N ARG A 96 8.79 -12.22 -1.18
CA ARG A 96 9.70 -13.36 -0.97
C ARG A 96 8.96 -14.64 -0.64
N GLN A 97 7.92 -14.57 0.20
CA GLN A 97 7.13 -15.75 0.53
C GLN A 97 6.40 -16.31 -0.69
N ARG A 98 5.84 -15.45 -1.53
CA ARG A 98 5.19 -15.87 -2.78
C ARG A 98 6.19 -16.53 -3.73
N ILE A 99 7.36 -15.94 -3.92
CA ILE A 99 8.41 -16.50 -4.76
C ILE A 99 8.82 -17.89 -4.25
N VAL A 100 9.07 -18.04 -2.94
CA VAL A 100 9.43 -19.33 -2.32
C VAL A 100 8.33 -20.38 -2.52
N GLN A 101 7.07 -20.01 -2.31
CA GLN A 101 5.94 -20.91 -2.52
C GLN A 101 5.80 -21.33 -3.97
N THR A 102 5.93 -20.41 -4.92
CA THR A 102 5.86 -20.69 -6.36
C THR A 102 6.99 -21.61 -6.80
N VAL A 103 8.22 -21.33 -6.39
CA VAL A 103 9.39 -22.18 -6.71
C VAL A 103 9.23 -23.57 -6.08
N ALA A 104 8.79 -23.65 -4.83
CA ALA A 104 8.53 -24.92 -4.16
C ALA A 104 7.50 -25.78 -4.91
N SER A 105 6.40 -25.15 -5.34
CA SER A 105 5.36 -25.81 -6.13
C SER A 105 5.89 -26.33 -7.46
N ASN A 106 6.66 -25.51 -8.17
CA ASN A 106 7.22 -25.85 -9.47
C ASN A 106 8.26 -27.00 -9.40
N LEU A 107 9.02 -27.07 -8.30
CA LEU A 107 10.00 -28.13 -8.07
C LEU A 107 9.43 -29.36 -7.33
N GLY A 108 8.17 -29.32 -6.91
CA GLY A 108 7.55 -30.40 -6.14
C GLY A 108 8.16 -30.62 -4.76
N ILE A 109 8.75 -29.59 -4.14
CA ILE A 109 9.41 -29.64 -2.83
C ILE A 109 8.65 -28.83 -1.78
N LYS A 110 8.97 -29.05 -0.51
CA LYS A 110 8.36 -28.28 0.58
C LYS A 110 8.94 -26.87 0.66
N PRO A 111 8.13 -25.82 0.91
CA PRO A 111 8.61 -24.42 0.93
C PRO A 111 9.81 -24.15 1.85
N TYR A 112 9.87 -24.83 3.00
CA TYR A 112 10.98 -24.64 3.96
C TYR A 112 12.31 -25.27 3.49
N THR A 113 12.31 -26.15 2.49
CA THR A 113 13.53 -26.76 1.92
C THR A 113 14.08 -25.96 0.73
N VAL A 114 13.32 -25.00 0.20
CA VAL A 114 13.70 -24.22 -0.99
C VAL A 114 15.04 -23.51 -0.83
N LEU A 115 15.30 -22.92 0.34
CA LEU A 115 16.51 -22.14 0.59
C LEU A 115 17.77 -23.02 0.77
N THR A 116 17.64 -24.30 0.97
CA THR A 116 18.74 -25.28 1.09
C THR A 116 18.95 -26.10 -0.18
N ASN A 117 18.08 -25.94 -1.18
CA ASN A 117 18.14 -26.65 -2.44
C ASN A 117 18.93 -25.80 -3.48
N PRO A 118 20.07 -26.29 -4.01
CA PRO A 118 20.87 -25.55 -4.99
C PRO A 118 20.10 -25.17 -6.27
N ASP A 119 19.25 -26.06 -6.77
CA ASP A 119 18.49 -25.83 -8.02
C ASP A 119 17.43 -24.74 -7.81
N ALA A 120 16.93 -24.59 -6.60
CA ALA A 120 15.96 -23.56 -6.25
C ALA A 120 16.57 -22.15 -6.24
N ALA A 121 17.86 -22.00 -5.98
CA ALA A 121 18.51 -20.69 -5.90
C ALA A 121 18.43 -19.93 -7.25
N ALA A 122 18.72 -20.63 -8.36
CA ALA A 122 18.59 -20.06 -9.71
C ALA A 122 17.12 -19.71 -10.03
N ALA A 123 16.19 -20.61 -9.69
CA ALA A 123 14.76 -20.40 -9.89
C ALA A 123 14.22 -19.19 -9.09
N ILE A 124 14.66 -19.03 -7.83
CA ILE A 124 14.31 -17.86 -6.99
C ILE A 124 14.83 -16.57 -7.64
N LYS A 125 16.11 -16.54 -8.04
CA LYS A 125 16.72 -15.36 -8.68
C LYS A 125 15.95 -14.98 -9.95
N ARG A 126 15.66 -15.95 -10.81
CA ARG A 126 14.90 -15.75 -12.05
C ARG A 126 13.49 -15.25 -11.77
N LEU A 127 12.73 -15.93 -10.91
CA LEU A 127 11.36 -15.53 -10.59
C LEU A 127 11.30 -14.18 -9.87
N SER A 128 12.31 -13.87 -9.03
CA SER A 128 12.43 -12.54 -8.43
C SER A 128 12.55 -11.45 -9.50
N ARG A 129 13.36 -11.68 -10.55
CA ARG A 129 13.49 -10.71 -11.64
C ARG A 129 12.22 -10.65 -12.52
N GLN A 130 11.51 -11.76 -12.69
CA GLN A 130 10.21 -11.82 -13.39
C GLN A 130 9.04 -11.27 -12.54
N THR A 131 9.32 -10.71 -11.35
CA THR A 131 8.33 -10.04 -10.50
C THR A 131 8.36 -8.55 -10.74
N LEU A 132 7.21 -7.95 -11.09
CA LEU A 132 7.03 -6.51 -11.27
C LEU A 132 6.17 -5.95 -10.16
N VAL A 133 6.52 -4.77 -9.64
CA VAL A 133 5.80 -4.09 -8.56
C VAL A 133 5.33 -2.73 -9.05
N LEU A 134 4.03 -2.55 -9.10
CA LEU A 134 3.39 -1.35 -9.63
C LEU A 134 2.66 -0.59 -8.52
N GLY A 135 3.14 0.60 -8.19
CA GLY A 135 2.44 1.50 -7.28
C GLY A 135 1.19 2.09 -7.94
N LEU A 136 0.04 1.91 -7.34
CA LEU A 136 -1.25 2.39 -7.86
C LEU A 136 -1.51 3.88 -7.61
N SER A 137 -0.71 4.49 -6.75
CA SER A 137 -0.73 5.91 -6.40
C SER A 137 0.60 6.31 -5.75
N ASP A 138 0.80 7.60 -5.53
CA ASP A 138 1.96 8.11 -4.76
C ASP A 138 1.99 7.59 -3.32
N GLY A 139 0.81 7.28 -2.76
CA GLY A 139 0.67 6.65 -1.44
C GLY A 139 1.29 5.25 -1.34
N ALA A 140 1.53 4.57 -2.46
CA ALA A 140 2.21 3.27 -2.50
C ALA A 140 3.68 3.32 -2.03
N ARG A 141 4.23 4.54 -1.80
CA ARG A 141 5.57 4.76 -1.24
C ARG A 141 6.66 3.97 -1.96
N MET A 142 6.64 4.01 -3.28
CA MET A 142 7.60 3.27 -4.11
C MET A 142 9.05 3.68 -3.88
N ASP A 143 9.28 4.92 -3.43
CA ASP A 143 10.57 5.41 -2.95
C ASP A 143 11.09 4.60 -1.75
N ILE A 144 10.25 4.38 -0.74
CA ILE A 144 10.62 3.58 0.44
C ILE A 144 10.81 2.11 0.05
N VAL A 145 9.93 1.54 -0.80
CA VAL A 145 10.09 0.17 -1.31
C VAL A 145 11.45 0.01 -1.97
N ARG A 146 11.86 0.97 -2.80
CA ARG A 146 13.15 0.97 -3.49
C ARG A 146 14.31 0.98 -2.51
N HIS A 147 14.32 1.94 -1.58
CA HIS A 147 15.39 2.07 -0.60
C HIS A 147 15.51 0.85 0.33
N ALA A 148 14.39 0.30 0.77
CA ALA A 148 14.38 -0.86 1.68
C ALA A 148 14.83 -2.18 1.02
N ASN A 149 14.84 -2.24 -0.32
CA ASN A 149 15.08 -3.48 -1.07
C ASN A 149 16.25 -3.40 -2.05
N VAL A 150 17.21 -2.52 -1.78
CA VAL A 150 18.46 -2.42 -2.55
C VAL A 150 19.15 -3.80 -2.61
N GLY A 151 19.52 -4.24 -3.81
CA GLY A 151 20.13 -5.53 -4.07
C GLY A 151 19.18 -6.73 -4.07
N ARG A 152 17.87 -6.51 -3.84
CA ARG A 152 16.82 -7.56 -3.89
C ARG A 152 15.84 -7.36 -5.05
N LEU A 153 15.47 -6.11 -5.29
CA LEU A 153 14.67 -5.67 -6.44
C LEU A 153 15.48 -4.63 -7.20
N SER A 154 15.47 -4.70 -8.51
CA SER A 154 16.06 -3.65 -9.35
C SER A 154 15.12 -2.44 -9.42
N ASN A 155 15.68 -1.27 -9.75
CA ASN A 155 14.88 -0.07 -9.94
C ASN A 155 13.84 -0.22 -11.06
N GLU A 156 14.17 -1.03 -12.06
CA GLU A 156 13.31 -1.32 -13.23
C GLU A 156 12.06 -2.14 -12.86
N GLN A 157 12.09 -2.84 -11.72
CA GLN A 157 10.94 -3.61 -11.23
C GLN A 157 9.95 -2.78 -10.43
N LEU A 158 10.24 -1.50 -10.15
CA LEU A 158 9.48 -0.64 -9.24
C LEU A 158 8.95 0.57 -10.01
N VAL A 159 7.71 0.53 -10.46
CA VAL A 159 7.11 1.55 -11.34
C VAL A 159 5.79 2.07 -10.79
N LEU A 160 5.43 3.31 -11.12
CA LEU A 160 4.11 3.87 -10.85
C LEU A 160 3.14 3.48 -11.97
N ALA A 161 2.10 2.71 -11.66
CA ALA A 161 1.13 2.19 -12.62
C ALA A 161 0.41 3.27 -13.47
N PRO A 162 0.06 4.46 -12.95
CA PRO A 162 -0.60 5.50 -13.75
C PRO A 162 0.25 6.04 -14.90
N GLN A 163 1.56 5.81 -14.87
CA GLN A 163 2.53 6.33 -15.84
C GLN A 163 3.01 5.29 -16.86
N ILE A 164 2.40 4.08 -16.86
CA ILE A 164 2.82 3.03 -17.78
C ILE A 164 2.03 3.16 -19.08
N ASP A 165 2.69 3.68 -20.10
CA ASP A 165 2.29 3.64 -21.50
C ASP A 165 2.91 2.45 -22.23
N THR A 166 2.65 2.33 -23.52
CA THR A 166 3.17 1.25 -24.36
C THR A 166 4.71 1.25 -24.43
N GLU A 167 5.32 2.42 -24.54
CA GLU A 167 6.78 2.54 -24.56
C GLU A 167 7.42 2.07 -23.27
N LYS A 168 6.82 2.42 -22.13
CA LYS A 168 7.30 1.94 -20.84
C LYS A 168 7.19 0.41 -20.71
N TRP A 169 6.15 -0.21 -21.27
CA TRP A 169 6.06 -1.67 -21.30
C TRP A 169 7.15 -2.30 -22.15
N LYS A 170 7.52 -1.71 -23.31
CA LYS A 170 8.65 -2.15 -24.14
C LYS A 170 9.96 -2.09 -23.36
N ASP A 171 10.23 -0.98 -22.69
CA ASP A 171 11.42 -0.80 -21.86
C ASP A 171 11.51 -1.85 -20.74
N LEU A 172 10.41 -2.09 -20.05
CA LEU A 172 10.36 -3.07 -18.95
C LEU A 172 10.66 -4.50 -19.46
N LEU A 173 10.11 -4.88 -20.61
CA LEU A 173 10.39 -6.17 -21.24
C LEU A 173 11.85 -6.27 -21.72
N LYS A 174 12.34 -5.23 -22.36
CA LYS A 174 13.73 -5.19 -22.84
C LYS A 174 14.69 -5.40 -21.67
N ASN A 175 14.56 -4.62 -20.61
CA ASN A 175 15.40 -4.73 -19.41
C ASN A 175 15.26 -6.09 -18.71
N LEU A 176 14.05 -6.69 -18.70
CA LEU A 176 13.85 -8.03 -18.17
C LEU A 176 14.63 -9.08 -18.95
N ARG A 177 14.57 -9.03 -20.29
CA ARG A 177 15.20 -9.96 -21.21
C ARG A 177 16.73 -9.83 -21.18
N GLU A 178 17.23 -8.61 -21.11
CA GLU A 178 18.66 -8.32 -20.96
C GLU A 178 19.21 -8.86 -19.63
N ASP A 179 18.54 -8.59 -18.51
CA ASP A 179 18.98 -9.04 -17.19
C ASP A 179 18.93 -10.55 -17.00
N LEU A 180 18.05 -11.24 -17.72
CA LEU A 180 17.92 -12.70 -17.66
C LEU A 180 18.67 -13.41 -18.79
N GLU A 181 19.29 -12.66 -19.71
CA GLU A 181 19.94 -13.19 -20.92
C GLU A 181 19.00 -14.15 -21.69
N ASP A 182 17.69 -13.79 -21.72
CA ASP A 182 16.64 -14.61 -22.28
C ASP A 182 15.66 -13.74 -23.09
N PRO A 183 15.70 -13.80 -24.44
CA PRO A 183 14.86 -12.98 -25.32
C PRO A 183 13.36 -13.27 -25.19
N ASP A 184 12.99 -14.43 -24.66
CA ASP A 184 11.60 -14.86 -24.48
C ASP A 184 11.09 -14.66 -23.05
N ALA A 185 11.89 -14.01 -22.20
CA ALA A 185 11.50 -13.78 -20.81
C ALA A 185 10.26 -12.88 -20.73
N LEU A 186 9.31 -13.28 -19.87
CA LEU A 186 8.06 -12.61 -19.58
C LEU A 186 7.87 -12.44 -18.06
N PHE A 187 7.07 -11.46 -17.66
CA PHE A 187 6.71 -11.29 -16.24
C PHE A 187 5.78 -12.43 -15.78
N LYS A 188 6.07 -12.97 -14.61
CA LYS A 188 5.29 -14.06 -13.98
C LYS A 188 4.48 -13.61 -12.78
N ILE A 189 4.94 -12.60 -12.08
CA ILE A 189 4.22 -12.06 -10.92
C ILE A 189 4.14 -10.53 -11.06
N ILE A 190 2.95 -9.97 -10.97
CA ILE A 190 2.74 -8.53 -10.91
C ILE A 190 2.04 -8.19 -9.60
N TYR A 191 2.65 -7.32 -8.80
CA TYR A 191 2.04 -6.73 -7.62
C TYR A 191 1.48 -5.35 -7.94
N LEU A 192 0.21 -5.14 -7.62
CA LEU A 192 -0.41 -3.82 -7.57
C LEU A 192 -0.43 -3.36 -6.12
N VAL A 193 0.30 -2.30 -5.83
CA VAL A 193 0.54 -1.83 -4.46
C VAL A 193 -0.13 -0.50 -4.21
N ASP A 194 -0.81 -0.37 -3.07
CA ASP A 194 -1.39 0.88 -2.60
C ASP A 194 -1.23 1.01 -1.08
N ASP A 195 -1.42 2.21 -0.54
CA ASP A 195 -1.24 2.47 0.88
C ASP A 195 -2.43 1.98 1.72
N PHE A 196 -3.63 2.42 1.38
CA PHE A 196 -4.80 2.21 2.22
C PHE A 196 -6.07 1.92 1.41
N ALA A 197 -6.83 0.96 1.88
CA ALA A 197 -8.19 0.68 1.38
C ALA A 197 -9.23 0.84 2.50
N GLY A 198 -10.01 1.93 2.47
CA GLY A 198 -11.10 2.18 3.43
C GLY A 198 -12.39 1.47 3.05
N THR A 199 -12.83 1.61 1.81
CA THR A 199 -14.07 1.03 1.29
C THR A 199 -13.88 0.04 0.13
N GLY A 200 -12.66 -0.06 -0.42
CA GLY A 200 -12.34 -0.89 -1.58
C GLY A 200 -12.86 -0.37 -2.93
N THR A 201 -13.70 0.66 -2.94
CA THR A 201 -14.35 1.16 -4.18
C THR A 201 -13.42 1.85 -5.16
N SER A 202 -12.31 2.42 -4.69
CA SER A 202 -11.28 3.03 -5.53
C SER A 202 -10.48 1.98 -6.30
N PHE A 203 -10.33 0.79 -5.72
CA PHE A 203 -9.61 -0.32 -6.35
C PHE A 203 -10.41 -0.95 -7.49
N LEU A 204 -11.63 -1.40 -7.21
CA LEU A 204 -12.52 -1.97 -8.21
C LEU A 204 -13.99 -1.73 -7.84
N ARG A 205 -14.80 -1.24 -8.79
CA ARG A 205 -16.23 -1.06 -8.63
C ARG A 205 -16.97 -1.20 -9.96
N TYR A 206 -18.17 -1.73 -9.91
CA TYR A 206 -19.09 -1.67 -11.03
C TYR A 206 -19.87 -0.35 -10.99
N LYS A 207 -19.92 0.34 -12.11
CA LYS A 207 -20.73 1.56 -12.29
C LYS A 207 -22.03 1.21 -12.98
N GLU A 208 -23.11 1.11 -12.22
CA GLU A 208 -24.43 0.75 -12.74
C GLU A 208 -24.89 1.67 -13.89
N LYS A 209 -24.69 2.98 -13.74
CA LYS A 209 -25.07 3.98 -14.75
C LYS A 209 -24.37 3.74 -16.09
N ASP A 210 -23.11 3.41 -16.06
CA ASP A 210 -22.26 3.23 -17.25
C ASP A 210 -22.20 1.75 -17.68
N LYS A 211 -22.78 0.84 -16.91
CA LYS A 211 -22.73 -0.62 -17.08
C LYS A 211 -21.31 -1.14 -17.32
N LYS A 212 -20.34 -0.61 -16.57
CA LYS A 212 -18.93 -0.97 -16.73
C LYS A 212 -18.15 -1.01 -15.42
N TRP A 213 -17.13 -1.84 -15.40
CA TRP A 213 -16.15 -1.88 -14.34
C TRP A 213 -15.23 -0.65 -14.37
N SER A 214 -14.82 -0.16 -13.22
CA SER A 214 -13.99 1.03 -13.04
C SER A 214 -13.13 0.89 -11.79
N GLY A 215 -12.06 1.66 -11.69
CA GLY A 215 -11.14 1.67 -10.57
C GLY A 215 -9.69 1.45 -10.99
N LYS A 216 -8.79 1.40 -10.00
CA LYS A 216 -7.34 1.27 -10.24
C LYS A 216 -7.00 -0.04 -10.96
N LEU A 217 -7.61 -1.16 -10.56
CA LEU A 217 -7.43 -2.46 -11.20
C LEU A 217 -7.87 -2.45 -12.67
N ASN A 218 -9.03 -1.85 -12.96
CA ASN A 218 -9.51 -1.79 -14.34
C ASN A 218 -8.62 -0.91 -15.23
N ARG A 219 -8.06 0.18 -14.71
CA ARG A 219 -7.10 1.01 -15.47
C ARG A 219 -5.83 0.24 -15.78
N PHE A 220 -5.27 -0.48 -14.80
CA PHE A 220 -4.12 -1.35 -15.02
C PHE A 220 -4.42 -2.40 -16.10
N ARG A 221 -5.56 -3.10 -15.98
CA ARG A 221 -5.98 -4.11 -16.98
C ARG A 221 -6.06 -3.52 -18.39
N THR A 222 -6.67 -2.34 -18.52
CA THR A 222 -6.77 -1.66 -19.83
C THR A 222 -5.40 -1.29 -20.39
N SER A 223 -4.49 -0.76 -19.56
CA SER A 223 -3.12 -0.44 -19.96
C SER A 223 -2.36 -1.69 -20.44
N LEU A 224 -2.42 -2.77 -19.67
CA LEU A 224 -1.77 -4.03 -20.00
C LEU A 224 -2.33 -4.63 -21.31
N PHE A 225 -3.65 -4.64 -21.46
CA PHE A 225 -4.33 -5.16 -22.65
C PHE A 225 -3.97 -4.36 -23.92
N ASN A 226 -3.98 -3.03 -23.82
CA ASN A 226 -3.59 -2.16 -24.92
C ASN A 226 -2.13 -2.43 -25.34
N ALA A 227 -1.23 -2.61 -24.39
CA ALA A 227 0.16 -2.89 -24.67
C ALA A 227 0.37 -4.28 -25.32
N ILE A 228 -0.31 -5.32 -24.84
CA ILE A 228 -0.26 -6.67 -25.43
C ILE A 228 -0.83 -6.69 -26.86
N SER A 229 -1.81 -5.82 -27.12
CA SER A 229 -2.44 -5.70 -28.46
C SER A 229 -1.56 -4.94 -29.46
N ASP A 230 -0.49 -4.28 -29.00
CA ASP A 230 0.47 -3.62 -29.86
C ASP A 230 1.43 -4.67 -30.49
N PRO A 231 1.50 -4.77 -31.83
CA PRO A 231 2.36 -5.75 -32.49
C PRO A 231 3.87 -5.62 -32.17
N GLU A 232 4.30 -4.42 -31.76
CA GLU A 232 5.70 -4.17 -31.42
C GLU A 232 6.05 -4.60 -30.00
N VAL A 233 5.05 -4.78 -29.12
CA VAL A 233 5.24 -5.22 -27.73
C VAL A 233 5.07 -6.72 -27.60
N GLY A 234 3.98 -7.24 -28.09
CA GLY A 234 3.61 -8.64 -27.97
C GLY A 234 3.28 -9.05 -26.52
N ASN A 235 3.54 -10.29 -26.18
CA ASN A 235 3.25 -10.80 -24.85
C ASN A 235 4.18 -10.18 -23.78
N ILE A 236 3.57 -9.64 -22.74
CA ILE A 236 4.25 -9.04 -21.57
C ILE A 236 4.31 -10.02 -20.40
N VAL A 237 3.29 -10.84 -20.26
CA VAL A 237 3.10 -11.76 -19.14
C VAL A 237 3.08 -13.20 -19.61
N ALA A 238 3.62 -14.09 -18.79
CA ALA A 238 3.60 -15.53 -19.06
C ALA A 238 2.16 -16.08 -19.01
N PRO A 239 1.86 -17.22 -19.66
CA PRO A 239 0.51 -17.78 -19.62
C PRO A 239 0.00 -18.11 -18.20
N ASP A 240 0.91 -18.46 -17.29
CA ASP A 240 0.67 -18.82 -15.90
C ASP A 240 0.93 -17.66 -14.90
N TRP A 241 0.91 -16.41 -15.37
CA TRP A 241 1.22 -15.26 -14.53
C TRP A 241 0.21 -15.04 -13.39
N GLN A 242 0.67 -14.42 -12.34
CA GLN A 242 -0.11 -14.12 -11.14
C GLN A 242 -0.23 -12.61 -10.95
N LEU A 243 -1.46 -12.13 -10.77
CA LEU A 243 -1.74 -10.76 -10.34
C LEU A 243 -2.05 -10.73 -8.86
N CYS A 244 -1.32 -9.92 -8.12
CA CYS A 244 -1.45 -9.78 -6.67
C CYS A 244 -1.77 -8.33 -6.31
N ALA A 245 -2.85 -8.08 -5.58
CA ALA A 245 -3.12 -6.78 -4.99
C ALA A 245 -2.60 -6.73 -3.55
N HIS A 246 -1.85 -5.69 -3.21
CA HIS A 246 -1.32 -5.48 -1.86
C HIS A 246 -1.64 -4.06 -1.39
N HIS A 247 -2.32 -3.96 -0.26
CA HIS A 247 -2.51 -2.71 0.47
C HIS A 247 -1.77 -2.82 1.80
N TYR A 248 -0.97 -1.81 2.15
CA TYR A 248 -0.29 -1.83 3.44
C TYR A 248 -1.28 -1.85 4.60
N MET A 249 -2.43 -1.23 4.39
CA MET A 249 -3.53 -1.21 5.35
C MET A 249 -4.87 -1.34 4.64
N ALA A 250 -5.79 -2.07 5.24
CA ALA A 250 -7.17 -2.14 4.75
C ALA A 250 -8.13 -2.37 5.91
N THR A 251 -9.34 -1.83 5.81
CA THR A 251 -10.44 -2.27 6.68
C THR A 251 -10.89 -3.66 6.28
N ALA A 252 -11.43 -4.43 7.24
CA ALA A 252 -12.00 -5.75 6.94
C ALA A 252 -13.09 -5.65 5.86
N ASN A 253 -13.97 -4.66 5.98
CA ASN A 253 -15.04 -4.40 5.00
C ASN A 253 -14.49 -4.10 3.59
N ALA A 254 -13.40 -3.31 3.48
CA ALA A 254 -12.78 -3.05 2.19
C ALA A 254 -12.22 -4.32 1.56
N LYS A 255 -11.54 -5.16 2.34
CA LYS A 255 -11.01 -6.45 1.90
C LYS A 255 -12.11 -7.33 1.34
N ASP A 256 -13.19 -7.54 2.09
CA ASP A 256 -14.29 -8.41 1.69
C ASP A 256 -14.98 -7.89 0.42
N LYS A 257 -15.18 -6.58 0.35
CA LYS A 257 -15.76 -5.93 -0.83
C LYS A 257 -14.88 -6.03 -2.07
N MET A 258 -13.56 -5.88 -1.92
CA MET A 258 -12.62 -6.04 -3.03
C MET A 258 -12.64 -7.47 -3.56
N ILE A 259 -12.64 -8.48 -2.67
CA ILE A 259 -12.71 -9.90 -3.04
C ILE A 259 -14.04 -10.18 -3.77
N ALA A 260 -15.16 -9.72 -3.25
CA ALA A 260 -16.47 -9.89 -3.88
C ALA A 260 -16.53 -9.24 -5.26
N SER A 261 -16.05 -8.01 -5.38
CA SER A 261 -16.02 -7.28 -6.66
C SER A 261 -15.12 -7.97 -7.68
N GLU A 262 -13.95 -8.48 -7.26
CA GLU A 262 -13.04 -9.22 -8.14
C GLU A 262 -13.68 -10.53 -8.65
N ASN A 263 -14.31 -11.29 -7.76
CA ASN A 263 -14.99 -12.54 -8.14
C ASN A 263 -16.11 -12.29 -9.16
N THR A 264 -16.85 -11.19 -9.03
CA THR A 264 -17.89 -10.81 -9.98
C THR A 264 -17.28 -10.35 -11.30
N ALA A 265 -16.28 -9.48 -11.24
CA ALA A 265 -15.60 -8.99 -12.42
C ALA A 265 -14.98 -10.09 -13.28
N ARG A 266 -14.39 -11.12 -12.64
CA ARG A 266 -13.84 -12.28 -13.34
C ARG A 266 -14.91 -13.06 -14.13
N LYS A 267 -16.11 -13.16 -13.59
CA LYS A 267 -17.26 -13.81 -14.29
C LYS A 267 -17.73 -12.99 -15.47
N ASP A 268 -17.85 -11.68 -15.27
CA ASP A 268 -18.35 -10.75 -16.30
C ASP A 268 -17.36 -10.57 -17.46
N MET A 269 -16.09 -10.56 -17.16
CA MET A 269 -15.03 -10.27 -18.13
C MET A 269 -14.50 -11.51 -18.86
N LYS A 270 -14.94 -12.74 -18.50
CA LYS A 270 -14.57 -14.02 -19.12
C LYS A 270 -13.08 -14.17 -19.45
N HIS A 271 -12.19 -13.79 -18.52
CA HIS A 271 -10.74 -13.91 -18.68
C HIS A 271 -10.06 -14.34 -17.39
#